data_38b55a7e9ec6127b9f4a17632ad9ae48
#
_entry.id   38b55a7e9ec6127b9f4a17632ad9ae48
#
_cell.length_a   1.000
_cell.length_b   1.000
_cell.length_c   1.000
_cell.angle_alpha   90.00
_cell.angle_beta   90.00
_cell.angle_gamma   90.00
#
_symmetry.space_group_name_H-M   'P 1'
#
loop_
_entity.id
_entity.type
_entity.pdbx_description
1 polymer ?
#
loop_
_entity_poly.entity_id
_entity_poly.type
_entity_poly.pdbx_seq_one_letter_code
_entity_poly.pdbx_strand_id
1 'polypeptide(L)'
;MSTLEIKDLRVHVETKDGIKPILKGVNLTVHSGETHAIMGPNGSGKSTLAYTLAGHPKYVVDSGEALLDGRDILKMTPDERAKAGLFLAMQYPVEVPGVSMTNFLRTAKTEVDGKAPAIRTWTRELTDAMKRLKMDPKFATRSVNEGFSGGEKKRAEVL
;
A
#
# COMPACT_ATOMS: atom_id res chain seq x y z
N MET A 1 8.74 -13.00 -14.88
CA MET A 1 7.54 -13.06 -14.00
C MET A 1 7.94 -12.47 -12.67
N SER A 2 7.13 -11.59 -12.12
CA SER A 2 7.45 -10.95 -10.83
C SER A 2 7.26 -11.94 -9.69
N THR A 3 8.14 -11.89 -8.68
CA THR A 3 8.11 -12.79 -7.52
C THR A 3 8.40 -12.02 -6.24
N LEU A 4 7.54 -12.20 -5.23
CA LEU A 4 7.78 -11.77 -3.86
C LEU A 4 8.24 -12.98 -3.04
N GLU A 5 9.45 -12.93 -2.48
CA GLU A 5 9.99 -13.96 -1.60
C GLU A 5 10.22 -13.40 -0.20
N ILE A 6 9.73 -14.11 0.81
CA ILE A 6 9.94 -13.79 2.24
C ILE A 6 10.60 -15.00 2.88
N LYS A 7 11.73 -14.81 3.56
CA LYS A 7 12.51 -15.87 4.20
C LYS A 7 12.80 -15.54 5.65
N ASP A 8 12.35 -16.39 6.56
CA ASP A 8 12.52 -16.31 8.03
C ASP A 8 12.32 -14.90 8.60
N LEU A 9 11.30 -14.17 8.11
CA LEU A 9 11.06 -12.79 8.49
C LEU A 9 10.59 -12.71 9.95
N ARG A 10 11.38 -12.01 10.79
CA ARG A 10 11.12 -11.78 12.20
C ARG A 10 10.96 -10.28 12.46
N VAL A 11 9.91 -9.94 13.18
CA VAL A 11 9.52 -8.54 13.39
C VAL A 11 8.97 -8.36 14.80
N HIS A 12 9.36 -7.26 15.44
CA HIS A 12 8.80 -6.83 16.71
C HIS A 12 8.15 -5.44 16.64
N VAL A 13 7.45 -5.09 17.70
CA VAL A 13 7.00 -3.73 17.97
C VAL A 13 7.54 -3.30 19.35
N GLU A 14 7.91 -2.05 19.45
CA GLU A 14 8.21 -1.41 20.71
C GLU A 14 6.92 -0.95 21.39
N THR A 15 6.73 -1.32 22.64
CA THR A 15 5.59 -0.94 23.47
C THR A 15 6.08 -0.29 24.77
N LYS A 16 5.18 0.34 25.51
CA LYS A 16 5.52 0.89 26.84
C LYS A 16 6.03 -0.18 27.81
N ASP A 17 5.61 -1.43 27.60
CA ASP A 17 5.97 -2.58 28.45
C ASP A 17 7.20 -3.35 27.91
N GLY A 18 7.85 -2.84 26.87
CA GLY A 18 9.03 -3.44 26.25
C GLY A 18 8.83 -3.93 24.82
N ILE A 19 9.78 -4.70 24.34
CA ILE A 19 9.81 -5.27 22.98
C ILE A 19 8.88 -6.47 22.90
N LYS A 20 7.95 -6.45 21.94
CA LYS A 20 7.00 -7.56 21.69
C LYS A 20 7.22 -8.17 20.31
N PRO A 21 7.77 -9.39 20.20
CA PRO A 21 7.88 -10.09 18.92
C PRO A 21 6.48 -10.44 18.36
N ILE A 22 6.27 -10.13 17.08
CA ILE A 22 5.00 -10.38 16.39
C ILE A 22 5.18 -11.43 15.28
N LEU A 23 6.13 -11.22 14.37
CA LEU A 23 6.45 -12.24 13.37
C LEU A 23 7.65 -13.06 13.85
N LYS A 24 7.51 -14.38 13.77
CA LYS A 24 8.46 -15.33 14.40
C LYS A 24 9.10 -16.28 13.37
N GLY A 25 9.41 -15.75 12.17
CA GLY A 25 10.02 -16.53 11.10
C GLY A 25 9.00 -16.88 10.01
N VAL A 26 8.47 -15.84 9.32
CA VAL A 26 7.53 -16.02 8.21
C VAL A 26 8.27 -16.37 6.95
N ASN A 27 7.79 -17.42 6.27
CA ASN A 27 8.24 -17.82 4.95
C ASN A 27 7.05 -17.80 3.99
N LEU A 28 7.20 -17.14 2.84
CA LEU A 28 6.16 -17.04 1.82
C LEU A 28 6.79 -16.73 0.47
N THR A 29 6.37 -17.42 -0.57
CA THR A 29 6.70 -17.07 -1.95
C THR A 29 5.41 -16.88 -2.73
N VAL A 30 5.31 -15.76 -3.46
CA VAL A 30 4.15 -15.43 -4.30
C VAL A 30 4.65 -15.09 -5.69
N HIS A 31 4.14 -15.78 -6.70
CA HIS A 31 4.47 -15.51 -8.10
C HIS A 31 3.40 -14.65 -8.78
N SER A 32 3.80 -13.95 -9.82
CA SER A 32 2.89 -13.17 -10.66
C SER A 32 1.69 -14.01 -11.12
N GLY A 33 0.48 -13.45 -10.93
CA GLY A 33 -0.78 -14.11 -11.25
C GLY A 33 -1.37 -14.99 -10.15
N GLU A 34 -0.65 -15.22 -9.05
CA GLU A 34 -1.15 -15.97 -7.91
C GLU A 34 -1.91 -15.09 -6.93
N THR A 35 -2.87 -15.68 -6.22
CA THR A 35 -3.56 -15.07 -5.10
C THR A 35 -3.35 -15.92 -3.85
N HIS A 36 -2.70 -15.35 -2.84
CA HIS A 36 -2.45 -16.02 -1.57
C HIS A 36 -3.31 -15.40 -0.46
N ALA A 37 -4.09 -16.22 0.23
CA ALA A 37 -4.88 -15.81 1.38
C ALA A 37 -4.13 -16.12 2.69
N ILE A 38 -3.81 -15.06 3.46
CA ILE A 38 -3.20 -15.20 4.78
C ILE A 38 -4.31 -15.22 5.84
N MET A 39 -4.49 -16.35 6.49
CA MET A 39 -5.55 -16.56 7.48
C MET A 39 -4.97 -16.85 8.87
N GLY A 40 -5.79 -16.65 9.90
CA GLY A 40 -5.44 -16.90 11.29
C GLY A 40 -6.25 -16.05 12.26
N PRO A 41 -6.19 -16.32 13.56
CA PRO A 41 -6.91 -15.56 14.60
C PRO A 41 -6.44 -14.10 14.70
N ASN A 42 -7.22 -13.28 15.41
CA ASN A 42 -6.79 -11.91 15.70
C ASN A 42 -5.49 -11.92 16.52
N GLY A 43 -4.56 -11.01 16.17
CA GLY A 43 -3.26 -10.93 16.81
C GLY A 43 -2.20 -11.90 16.25
N SER A 44 -2.50 -12.73 15.25
CA SER A 44 -1.52 -13.65 14.64
C SER A 44 -0.47 -13.00 13.73
N GLY A 45 -0.52 -11.68 13.52
CA GLY A 45 0.48 -10.95 12.75
C GLY A 45 0.14 -10.69 11.28
N LYS A 46 -1.06 -11.04 10.80
CA LYS A 46 -1.47 -10.83 9.39
C LYS A 46 -1.27 -9.40 8.91
N SER A 47 -1.84 -8.44 9.63
CA SER A 47 -1.69 -7.01 9.31
C SER A 47 -0.26 -6.52 9.54
N THR A 48 0.44 -7.09 10.55
CA THR A 48 1.85 -6.77 10.79
C THR A 48 2.70 -7.12 9.59
N LEU A 49 2.50 -8.29 8.99
CA LEU A 49 3.22 -8.68 7.78
C LEU A 49 2.99 -7.67 6.65
N ALA A 50 1.74 -7.34 6.35
CA ALA A 50 1.40 -6.38 5.30
C ALA A 50 2.03 -4.99 5.54
N TYR A 51 1.91 -4.46 6.76
CA TYR A 51 2.51 -3.17 7.13
C TYR A 51 4.04 -3.19 7.13
N THR A 52 4.67 -4.29 7.57
CA THR A 52 6.13 -4.43 7.52
C THR A 52 6.63 -4.39 6.07
N LEU A 53 5.98 -5.13 5.17
CA LEU A 53 6.35 -5.12 3.75
C LEU A 53 6.14 -3.73 3.12
N ALA A 54 5.12 -3.00 3.55
CA ALA A 54 4.90 -1.62 3.10
C ALA A 54 5.86 -0.58 3.74
N GLY A 55 6.68 -0.98 4.72
CA GLY A 55 7.65 -0.09 5.36
C GLY A 55 7.10 0.80 6.46
N HIS A 56 6.03 0.37 7.14
CA HIS A 56 5.45 1.16 8.23
C HIS A 56 6.41 1.26 9.43
N PRO A 57 6.74 2.47 9.93
CA PRO A 57 7.83 2.71 10.91
C PRO A 57 7.61 2.08 12.29
N LYS A 58 6.37 1.68 12.61
CA LYS A 58 6.05 1.02 13.88
C LYS A 58 6.67 -0.37 14.02
N TYR A 59 6.98 -1.03 12.90
CA TYR A 59 7.41 -2.42 12.87
C TYR A 59 8.90 -2.49 12.58
N VAL A 60 9.66 -3.07 13.52
CA VAL A 60 11.11 -3.22 13.42
C VAL A 60 11.45 -4.64 12.98
N VAL A 61 12.21 -4.76 11.90
CA VAL A 61 12.69 -6.04 11.40
C VAL A 61 13.91 -6.48 12.20
N ASP A 62 13.82 -7.64 12.84
CA ASP A 62 14.90 -8.25 13.59
C ASP A 62 15.86 -9.03 12.69
N SER A 63 15.30 -9.83 11.81
CA SER A 63 16.03 -10.69 10.87
C SER A 63 15.14 -11.19 9.75
N GLY A 64 15.74 -11.86 8.76
CA GLY A 64 15.08 -12.41 7.60
C GLY A 64 15.21 -11.52 6.38
N GLU A 65 14.62 -11.96 5.28
CA GLU A 65 14.68 -11.30 3.99
C GLU A 65 13.29 -11.12 3.40
N ALA A 66 13.09 -10.05 2.65
CA ALA A 66 11.93 -9.87 1.78
C ALA A 66 12.40 -9.30 0.44
N LEU A 67 12.30 -10.10 -0.60
CA LEU A 67 12.80 -9.79 -1.94
C LEU A 67 11.63 -9.63 -2.91
N LEU A 68 11.59 -8.52 -3.63
CA LEU A 68 10.70 -8.31 -4.77
C LEU A 68 11.55 -8.30 -6.04
N ASP A 69 11.38 -9.31 -6.87
CA ASP A 69 12.19 -9.51 -8.09
C ASP A 69 13.71 -9.49 -7.81
N GLY A 70 14.11 -10.14 -6.73
CA GLY A 70 15.51 -10.22 -6.27
C GLY A 70 16.03 -8.96 -5.57
N ARG A 71 15.23 -7.90 -5.45
CA ARG A 71 15.61 -6.66 -4.76
C ARG A 71 15.10 -6.69 -3.32
N ASP A 72 15.97 -6.43 -2.36
CA ASP A 72 15.65 -6.41 -0.93
C ASP A 72 14.78 -5.18 -0.59
N ILE A 73 13.48 -5.41 -0.42
CA ILE A 73 12.52 -4.33 -0.09
C ILE A 73 12.66 -3.85 1.34
N LEU A 74 13.28 -4.61 2.25
CA LEU A 74 13.46 -4.18 3.63
C LEU A 74 14.42 -3.00 3.76
N LYS A 75 15.34 -2.85 2.79
CA LYS A 75 16.30 -1.73 2.70
C LYS A 75 15.74 -0.50 1.98
N MET A 76 14.56 -0.62 1.38
CA MET A 76 13.92 0.46 0.64
C MET A 76 13.04 1.31 1.55
N THR A 77 12.95 2.60 1.25
CA THR A 77 11.94 3.50 1.84
C THR A 77 10.52 3.13 1.37
N PRO A 78 9.46 3.53 2.06
CA PRO A 78 8.09 3.21 1.64
C PRO A 78 7.73 3.65 0.21
N ASP A 79 8.23 4.81 -0.22
CA ASP A 79 8.04 5.32 -1.58
C ASP A 79 8.82 4.51 -2.62
N GLU A 80 10.03 4.07 -2.32
CA GLU A 80 10.81 3.18 -3.19
C GLU A 80 10.12 1.82 -3.36
N ARG A 81 9.52 1.27 -2.28
CA ARG A 81 8.72 0.03 -2.35
C ARG A 81 7.50 0.21 -3.26
N ALA A 82 6.81 1.34 -3.12
CA ALA A 82 5.66 1.66 -3.97
C ALA A 82 6.07 1.81 -5.44
N LYS A 83 7.19 2.50 -5.73
CA LYS A 83 7.78 2.62 -7.08
C LYS A 83 8.23 1.26 -7.65
N ALA A 84 8.63 0.33 -6.78
CA ALA A 84 8.95 -1.04 -7.17
C ALA A 84 7.72 -1.90 -7.51
N GLY A 85 6.50 -1.40 -7.24
CA GLY A 85 5.24 -2.06 -7.56
C GLY A 85 4.53 -2.70 -6.36
N LEU A 86 5.02 -2.49 -5.13
CA LEU A 86 4.34 -2.97 -3.93
C LEU A 86 3.22 -2.01 -3.53
N PHE A 87 1.98 -2.48 -3.53
CA PHE A 87 0.82 -1.69 -3.12
C PHE A 87 0.14 -2.29 -1.89
N LEU A 88 -0.21 -1.46 -0.92
CA LEU A 88 -0.98 -1.85 0.27
C LEU A 88 -2.36 -1.20 0.25
N ALA A 89 -3.41 -2.01 0.13
CA ALA A 89 -4.79 -1.57 0.38
C ALA A 89 -5.04 -1.51 1.89
N MET A 90 -5.28 -0.32 2.42
CA MET A 90 -5.45 -0.11 3.85
C MET A 90 -6.83 -0.58 4.33
N GLN A 91 -6.90 -1.15 5.53
CA GLN A 91 -8.17 -1.51 6.15
C GLN A 91 -9.03 -0.27 6.42
N TYR A 92 -8.41 0.81 6.86
CA TYR A 92 -9.03 2.11 7.10
C TYR A 92 -8.22 3.19 6.36
N PRO A 93 -8.66 3.59 5.14
CA PRO A 93 -7.99 4.64 4.38
C PRO A 93 -7.98 5.97 5.14
N VAL A 94 -6.81 6.60 5.19
CA VAL A 94 -6.61 7.88 5.89
C VAL A 94 -7.25 9.02 5.12
N GLU A 95 -7.78 10.00 5.84
CA GLU A 95 -8.25 11.26 5.27
C GLU A 95 -7.09 12.25 5.15
N VAL A 96 -7.05 12.98 4.03
CA VAL A 96 -6.05 14.04 3.79
C VAL A 96 -6.79 15.35 3.50
N PRO A 97 -7.17 16.10 4.55
CA PRO A 97 -7.89 17.35 4.39
C PRO A 97 -7.10 18.38 3.56
N GLY A 98 -7.80 19.11 2.71
CA GLY A 98 -7.21 20.17 1.89
C GLY A 98 -6.46 19.70 0.64
N VAL A 99 -6.25 18.40 0.45
CA VAL A 99 -5.61 17.84 -0.75
C VAL A 99 -6.67 17.16 -1.62
N SER A 100 -6.96 17.73 -2.79
CA SER A 100 -7.95 17.14 -3.71
C SER A 100 -7.49 15.79 -4.25
N MET A 101 -8.45 14.87 -4.47
CA MET A 101 -8.22 13.56 -5.04
C MET A 101 -7.42 13.63 -6.35
N THR A 102 -7.79 14.55 -7.25
CA THR A 102 -7.08 14.70 -8.53
C THR A 102 -5.61 15.11 -8.36
N ASN A 103 -5.30 16.02 -7.42
CA ASN A 103 -3.93 16.44 -7.16
C ASN A 103 -3.12 15.32 -6.51
N PHE A 104 -3.69 14.66 -5.52
CA PHE A 104 -3.06 13.54 -4.84
C PHE A 104 -2.65 12.43 -5.83
N LEU A 105 -3.61 11.95 -6.62
CA LEU A 105 -3.38 10.87 -7.58
C LEU A 105 -2.43 11.29 -8.71
N ARG A 106 -2.51 12.55 -9.18
CA ARG A 106 -1.58 13.06 -10.20
C ARG A 106 -0.15 13.12 -9.67
N THR A 107 0.04 13.52 -8.41
CA THR A 107 1.35 13.52 -7.77
C THR A 107 1.89 12.09 -7.62
N ALA A 108 1.06 11.17 -7.13
CA ALA A 108 1.45 9.76 -7.01
C ALA A 108 1.86 9.16 -8.37
N LYS A 109 1.07 9.40 -9.42
CA LYS A 109 1.41 8.96 -10.79
C LYS A 109 2.71 9.60 -11.29
N THR A 110 2.94 10.88 -10.99
CA THR A 110 4.18 11.57 -11.35
C THR A 110 5.40 10.91 -10.73
N GLU A 111 5.31 10.51 -9.46
CA GLU A 111 6.39 9.84 -8.75
C GLU A 111 6.68 8.43 -9.28
N VAL A 112 5.65 7.69 -9.67
CA VAL A 112 5.80 6.35 -10.26
C VAL A 112 6.36 6.41 -11.68
N ASP A 113 5.82 7.30 -12.51
CA ASP A 113 6.18 7.41 -13.94
C ASP A 113 7.45 8.26 -14.16
N GLY A 114 7.95 8.96 -13.10
CA GLY A 114 9.08 9.90 -13.19
C GLY A 114 8.77 11.18 -13.98
N LYS A 115 7.53 11.36 -14.45
CA LYS A 115 7.09 12.52 -15.23
C LYS A 115 5.63 12.82 -15.01
N ALA A 116 5.32 14.10 -14.81
CA ALA A 116 3.94 14.56 -14.66
C ALA A 116 3.14 14.37 -15.97
N PRO A 117 1.96 13.73 -15.93
CA PRO A 117 1.11 13.61 -17.09
C PRO A 117 0.58 15.00 -17.52
N ALA A 118 0.40 15.22 -18.83
CA ALA A 118 -0.24 16.42 -19.34
C ALA A 118 -1.67 16.53 -18.77
N ILE A 119 -2.10 17.74 -18.39
CA ILE A 119 -3.39 17.95 -17.69
C ILE A 119 -4.57 17.35 -18.47
N ARG A 120 -4.62 17.56 -19.78
CA ARG A 120 -5.69 17.01 -20.61
C ARG A 120 -5.75 15.48 -20.62
N THR A 121 -4.59 14.84 -20.69
CA THR A 121 -4.47 13.37 -20.64
C THR A 121 -4.88 12.86 -19.27
N TRP A 122 -4.36 13.49 -18.22
CA TRP A 122 -4.68 13.15 -16.84
C TRP A 122 -6.17 13.23 -16.54
N THR A 123 -6.83 14.34 -16.90
CA THR A 123 -8.27 14.52 -16.68
C THR A 123 -9.09 13.42 -17.34
N ARG A 124 -8.72 13.02 -18.58
CA ARG A 124 -9.40 11.95 -19.27
C ARG A 124 -9.18 10.60 -18.57
N GLU A 125 -7.93 10.25 -18.25
CA GLU A 125 -7.60 8.99 -17.55
C GLU A 125 -8.34 8.86 -16.23
N LEU A 126 -8.32 9.92 -15.42
CA LEU A 126 -9.02 9.96 -14.13
C LEU A 126 -10.53 9.80 -14.31
N THR A 127 -11.13 10.51 -15.27
CA THR A 127 -12.57 10.42 -15.55
C THR A 127 -12.96 9.01 -15.98
N ASP A 128 -12.18 8.39 -16.85
CA ASP A 128 -12.42 7.03 -17.32
C ASP A 128 -12.28 5.99 -16.19
N ALA A 129 -11.28 6.16 -15.32
CA ALA A 129 -11.09 5.30 -14.15
C ALA A 129 -12.25 5.43 -13.15
N MET A 130 -12.66 6.66 -12.82
CA MET A 130 -13.82 6.93 -11.96
C MET A 130 -15.11 6.33 -12.53
N LYS A 131 -15.33 6.44 -13.84
CA LYS A 131 -16.49 5.83 -14.51
C LYS A 131 -16.51 4.31 -14.36
N ARG A 132 -15.36 3.63 -14.52
CA ARG A 132 -15.26 2.16 -14.30
C ARG A 132 -15.63 1.77 -12.87
N LEU A 133 -15.24 2.58 -11.89
CA LEU A 133 -15.53 2.37 -10.47
C LEU A 133 -16.93 2.87 -10.05
N LYS A 134 -17.73 3.39 -10.98
CA LYS A 134 -19.05 4.00 -10.71
C LYS A 134 -18.96 5.08 -9.62
N MET A 135 -17.91 5.90 -9.66
CA MET A 135 -17.71 7.05 -8.77
C MET A 135 -18.27 8.31 -9.42
N ASP A 136 -18.90 9.16 -8.61
CA ASP A 136 -19.39 10.47 -9.05
C ASP A 136 -18.16 11.37 -9.36
N PRO A 137 -18.11 12.03 -10.53
CA PRO A 137 -17.01 12.92 -10.91
C PRO A 137 -16.70 14.03 -9.89
N LYS A 138 -17.68 14.45 -9.07
CA LYS A 138 -17.47 15.46 -8.01
C LYS A 138 -16.41 15.05 -6.98
N PHE A 139 -16.14 13.75 -6.81
CA PHE A 139 -15.10 13.29 -5.88
C PHE A 139 -13.69 13.67 -6.35
N ALA A 140 -13.46 13.94 -7.63
CA ALA A 140 -12.16 14.35 -8.15
C ALA A 140 -11.63 15.64 -7.50
N THR A 141 -12.52 16.57 -7.14
CA THR A 141 -12.16 17.88 -6.56
C THR A 141 -12.27 17.91 -5.04
N ARG A 142 -12.83 16.88 -4.42
CA ARG A 142 -12.93 16.77 -2.95
C ARG A 142 -11.60 16.33 -2.35
N SER A 143 -11.38 16.69 -1.08
CA SER A 143 -10.26 16.20 -0.30
C SER A 143 -10.25 14.66 -0.21
N VAL A 144 -9.07 14.07 -0.23
CA VAL A 144 -8.89 12.60 -0.19
C VAL A 144 -9.60 12.02 1.03
N ASN A 145 -10.58 11.15 0.78
CA ASN A 145 -11.35 10.39 1.78
C ASN A 145 -12.16 11.23 2.80
N GLU A 146 -12.09 12.55 2.76
CA GLU A 146 -12.78 13.42 3.71
C GLU A 146 -14.30 13.37 3.52
N GLY A 147 -15.00 12.88 4.55
CA GLY A 147 -16.44 12.69 4.53
C GLY A 147 -16.93 11.67 3.51
N PHE A 148 -16.08 10.75 3.05
CA PHE A 148 -16.49 9.63 2.21
C PHE A 148 -17.10 8.52 3.06
N SER A 149 -18.14 7.88 2.56
CA SER A 149 -18.64 6.62 3.10
C SER A 149 -17.61 5.49 2.97
N GLY A 150 -17.76 4.42 3.73
CA GLY A 150 -16.84 3.28 3.66
C GLY A 150 -16.69 2.70 2.26
N GLY A 151 -17.79 2.61 1.50
CA GLY A 151 -17.76 2.14 0.11
C GLY A 151 -17.08 3.11 -0.85
N GLU A 152 -17.22 4.43 -0.63
CA GLU A 152 -16.54 5.45 -1.42
C GLU A 152 -15.04 5.47 -1.13
N LYS A 153 -14.62 5.33 0.15
CA LYS A 153 -13.21 5.18 0.54
C LYS A 153 -12.56 3.98 -0.15
N LYS A 154 -13.27 2.84 -0.19
CA LYS A 154 -12.75 1.64 -0.87
C LYS A 154 -12.64 1.79 -2.38
N ARG A 155 -13.59 2.47 -3.02
CA ARG A 155 -13.47 2.80 -4.45
C ARG A 155 -12.36 3.81 -4.72
N ALA A 156 -12.17 4.80 -3.85
CA ALA A 156 -11.09 5.77 -3.94
C ALA A 156 -9.70 5.13 -3.80
N GLU A 157 -9.58 4.05 -3.03
CA GLU A 157 -8.34 3.30 -2.85
C GLU A 157 -7.97 2.47 -4.08
N VAL A 158 -8.94 2.05 -4.89
CA VAL A 158 -8.74 1.31 -6.14
C VAL A 158 -8.49 2.26 -7.33
N LEU A 159 -8.88 3.53 -7.19
CA LEU A 159 -8.73 4.57 -8.21
C LEU A 159 -7.27 4.93 -8.46
#